data_c1c187f089449809a57043f6746df543
#
_entry.id   c1c187f089449809a57043f6746df543
#
_cell.length_a   1.000
_cell.length_b   1.000
_cell.length_c   1.000
_cell.angle_alpha   90.00
_cell.angle_beta   90.00
_cell.angle_gamma   90.00
#
_symmetry.space_group_name_H-M   'P 1'
#
loop_
_entity.id
_entity.type
_entity.pdbx_description
1 polymer ?
#
loop_
_entity_poly.entity_id
_entity_poly.type
_entity_poly.pdbx_seq_one_letter_code
_entity_poly.pdbx_strand_id
1 'polypeptide(L)'
;LFSQEFRNHMLFLLTLIIAATTATNTCSIFCAGPILEAFQQHFIFGNDSKTFVDSPLREDPSVVMNAFNALPRPLNTSTLQIFAEQYFDTVGSDLIPWTPTDWKSAPPLLNHSVISQNDTLRNFTRSLNRLWLELGRKPALSVRLHPERHTLLPTLNPIVVPGGRFRESYYWDSYWIIKGLLYSGMTATANG
;
A
#
# COMPACT_ATOMS: atom_id res chain seq x y z
N LEU A 1 17.91 -27.06 -22.69
CA LEU A 1 16.47 -26.80 -22.63
C LEU A 1 16.06 -27.01 -21.18
N PHE A 2 16.14 -25.96 -20.36
CA PHE A 2 15.68 -26.00 -18.96
C PHE A 2 14.17 -26.04 -18.93
N SER A 3 13.60 -26.88 -18.05
CA SER A 3 12.15 -27.00 -17.89
C SER A 3 11.52 -25.66 -17.47
N GLN A 4 10.22 -25.48 -17.78
CA GLN A 4 9.45 -24.29 -17.41
C GLN A 4 9.49 -24.07 -15.89
N GLU A 5 9.49 -25.13 -15.09
CA GLU A 5 9.60 -25.09 -13.64
C GLU A 5 10.93 -24.53 -13.15
N PHE A 6 12.05 -24.89 -13.80
CA PHE A 6 13.36 -24.36 -13.44
C PHE A 6 13.46 -22.85 -13.71
N ARG A 7 12.87 -22.38 -14.82
CA ARG A 7 12.81 -20.94 -15.14
C ARG A 7 11.92 -20.19 -14.13
N ASN A 8 10.82 -20.77 -13.72
CA ASN A 8 9.93 -20.16 -12.73
C ASN A 8 10.60 -20.09 -11.34
N HIS A 9 11.33 -21.12 -10.93
CA HIS A 9 12.12 -21.10 -9.69
C HIS A 9 13.26 -20.08 -9.73
N MET A 10 13.94 -19.97 -10.85
CA MET A 10 15.03 -19.01 -11.04
C MET A 10 14.51 -17.56 -11.05
N LEU A 11 13.35 -17.31 -11.67
CA LEU A 11 12.65 -16.01 -11.62
C LEU A 11 12.19 -15.68 -10.19
N PHE A 12 11.65 -16.66 -9.45
CA PHE A 12 11.24 -16.49 -8.08
C PHE A 12 12.42 -16.21 -7.15
N LEU A 13 13.55 -16.91 -7.30
CA LEU A 13 14.78 -16.64 -6.58
C LEU A 13 15.38 -15.27 -6.92
N LEU A 14 15.34 -14.87 -8.19
CA LEU A 14 15.82 -13.54 -8.62
C LEU A 14 14.97 -12.42 -8.04
N THR A 15 13.64 -12.58 -8.01
CA THR A 15 12.72 -11.60 -7.38
C THR A 15 12.91 -11.54 -5.86
N LEU A 16 13.18 -12.67 -5.20
CA LEU A 16 13.47 -12.69 -3.77
C LEU A 16 14.81 -11.99 -3.43
N ILE A 17 15.83 -12.18 -4.25
CA ILE A 17 17.15 -11.54 -4.08
C ILE A 17 17.04 -10.03 -4.31
N ILE A 18 16.29 -9.59 -5.33
CA ILE A 18 16.05 -8.15 -5.61
C ILE A 18 15.25 -7.53 -4.46
N ALA A 19 14.21 -8.20 -3.97
CA ALA A 19 13.42 -7.72 -2.83
C ALA A 19 14.25 -7.62 -1.54
N ALA A 20 15.17 -8.56 -1.30
CA ALA A 20 16.05 -8.53 -0.14
C ALA A 20 17.08 -7.39 -0.18
N THR A 21 17.59 -7.05 -1.37
CA THR A 21 18.57 -5.94 -1.52
C THR A 21 17.90 -4.57 -1.47
N THR A 22 16.67 -4.43 -1.92
CA THR A 22 15.91 -3.17 -1.83
C THR A 22 15.43 -2.90 -0.40
N ALA A 23 15.03 -3.93 0.35
CA ALA A 23 14.61 -3.80 1.73
C ALA A 23 15.71 -3.24 2.66
N THR A 24 16.99 -3.51 2.38
CA THR A 24 18.10 -2.99 3.20
C THR A 24 18.34 -1.49 3.01
N ASN A 25 18.08 -0.93 1.83
CA ASN A 25 18.33 0.48 1.56
C ASN A 25 17.23 1.41 2.09
N THR A 26 15.97 1.02 2.01
CA THR A 26 14.85 1.80 2.55
C THR A 26 14.76 1.71 4.07
N CYS A 27 15.23 0.61 4.66
CA CYS A 27 15.20 0.41 6.11
C CYS A 27 16.07 1.43 6.87
N SER A 28 17.15 1.94 6.27
CA SER A 28 17.96 3.01 6.85
C SER A 28 17.24 4.37 6.98
N ILE A 29 16.09 4.53 6.30
CA ILE A 29 15.25 5.73 6.35
C ILE A 29 13.99 5.45 7.17
N PHE A 30 13.27 4.36 6.87
CA PHE A 30 11.93 4.10 7.39
C PHE A 30 11.91 3.23 8.66
N CYS A 31 12.91 2.34 8.87
CA CYS A 31 12.92 1.43 10.01
C CYS A 31 13.83 1.90 11.15
N ALA A 32 14.89 2.61 10.82
CA ALA A 32 15.89 3.11 11.79
C ALA A 32 16.66 4.28 11.17
N GLY A 33 17.45 4.97 11.99
CA GLY A 33 18.40 5.98 11.53
C GLY A 33 17.95 7.42 11.72
N PRO A 34 18.82 8.37 11.33
CA PRO A 34 18.71 9.76 11.77
C PRO A 34 17.52 10.52 11.19
N ILE A 35 17.00 10.13 10.02
CA ILE A 35 15.79 10.75 9.43
C ILE A 35 14.56 10.39 10.26
N LEU A 36 14.38 9.09 10.55
CA LEU A 36 13.27 8.63 11.38
C LEU A 36 13.28 9.29 12.75
N GLU A 37 14.43 9.31 13.42
CA GLU A 37 14.59 9.92 14.74
C GLU A 37 14.26 11.41 14.72
N ALA A 38 14.79 12.16 13.74
CA ALA A 38 14.52 13.58 13.60
C ALA A 38 13.04 13.86 13.33
N PHE A 39 12.40 13.08 12.44
CA PHE A 39 11.00 13.26 12.10
C PHE A 39 10.07 12.93 13.26
N GLN A 40 10.38 11.91 14.07
CA GLN A 40 9.63 11.59 15.28
C GLN A 40 9.79 12.67 16.34
N GLN A 41 11.02 13.15 16.62
CA GLN A 41 11.28 14.20 17.61
C GLN A 41 10.58 15.52 17.28
N HIS A 42 10.47 15.85 15.99
CA HIS A 42 9.87 17.10 15.52
C HIS A 42 8.42 16.94 15.01
N PHE A 43 7.81 15.75 15.12
CA PHE A 43 6.43 15.46 14.69
C PHE A 43 6.13 15.86 13.24
N ILE A 44 7.09 15.67 12.33
CA ILE A 44 7.00 16.16 10.93
C ILE A 44 5.79 15.55 10.20
N PHE A 45 5.50 14.26 10.42
CA PHE A 45 4.34 13.55 9.88
C PHE A 45 3.21 13.38 10.92
N GLY A 46 3.18 14.23 11.96
CA GLY A 46 2.22 14.13 13.04
C GLY A 46 2.49 12.97 14.00
N ASN A 47 1.46 12.56 14.73
CA ASN A 47 1.56 11.49 15.75
C ASN A 47 1.39 10.09 15.17
N ASP A 48 1.03 9.95 13.88
CA ASP A 48 0.85 8.68 13.22
C ASP A 48 2.10 8.31 12.40
N SER A 49 2.94 7.45 12.97
CA SER A 49 4.16 6.94 12.31
C SER A 49 3.88 6.27 10.95
N LYS A 50 2.65 5.76 10.74
CA LYS A 50 2.29 5.16 9.46
C LYS A 50 2.24 6.18 8.33
N THR A 51 1.92 7.44 8.59
CA THR A 51 1.96 8.50 7.60
C THR A 51 3.37 8.67 7.00
N PHE A 52 4.40 8.58 7.84
CA PHE A 52 5.79 8.62 7.37
C PHE A 52 6.14 7.40 6.50
N VAL A 53 5.81 6.20 6.99
CA VAL A 53 6.14 4.95 6.29
C VAL A 53 5.41 4.82 4.95
N ASP A 54 4.19 5.35 4.85
CA ASP A 54 3.38 5.33 3.63
C ASP A 54 3.68 6.51 2.67
N SER A 55 4.71 7.30 2.95
CA SER A 55 5.15 8.41 2.09
C SER A 55 6.39 7.99 1.29
N PRO A 56 6.25 7.65 -0.01
CA PRO A 56 7.37 7.19 -0.83
C PRO A 56 8.45 8.26 -0.99
N LEU A 57 9.66 7.82 -1.27
CA LEU A 57 10.76 8.72 -1.61
C LEU A 57 10.61 9.20 -3.06
N ARG A 58 10.91 10.49 -3.29
CA ARG A 58 10.98 11.08 -4.63
C ARG A 58 12.30 10.78 -5.32
N GLU A 59 13.34 10.53 -4.52
CA GLU A 59 14.70 10.24 -4.98
C GLU A 59 15.23 8.96 -4.34
N ASP A 60 16.36 8.47 -4.86
CA ASP A 60 16.98 7.27 -4.31
C ASP A 60 17.39 7.44 -2.85
N PRO A 61 17.30 6.40 -2.02
CA PRO A 61 17.62 6.46 -0.59
C PRO A 61 18.98 7.09 -0.28
N SER A 62 19.99 6.85 -1.11
CA SER A 62 21.32 7.44 -0.96
C SER A 62 21.33 8.96 -1.18
N VAL A 63 20.57 9.45 -2.15
CA VAL A 63 20.42 10.90 -2.42
C VAL A 63 19.72 11.56 -1.25
N VAL A 64 18.62 10.97 -0.77
CA VAL A 64 17.85 11.48 0.38
C VAL A 64 18.72 11.53 1.64
N MET A 65 19.48 10.47 1.92
CA MET A 65 20.37 10.41 3.07
C MET A 65 21.49 11.44 3.00
N ASN A 66 22.12 11.60 1.83
CA ASN A 66 23.17 12.62 1.62
C ASN A 66 22.61 14.03 1.81
N ALA A 67 21.44 14.33 1.28
CA ALA A 67 20.77 15.61 1.45
C ALA A 67 20.43 15.88 2.94
N PHE A 68 19.94 14.87 3.67
CA PHE A 68 19.68 14.99 5.10
C PHE A 68 20.96 15.29 5.91
N ASN A 69 22.06 14.60 5.59
CA ASN A 69 23.35 14.81 6.25
C ASN A 69 23.94 16.21 5.98
N ALA A 70 23.60 16.82 4.86
CA ALA A 70 24.01 18.17 4.50
C ALA A 70 23.17 19.28 5.15
N LEU A 71 22.08 18.95 5.85
CA LEU A 71 21.26 19.96 6.53
C LEU A 71 22.04 20.69 7.63
N PRO A 72 21.82 22.02 7.80
CA PRO A 72 22.44 22.77 8.87
C PRO A 72 22.02 22.26 10.24
N ARG A 73 22.96 22.30 11.19
CA ARG A 73 22.75 21.86 12.57
C ARG A 73 22.74 23.07 13.52
N PRO A 74 21.96 23.08 14.61
CA PRO A 74 20.99 22.04 15.01
C PRO A 74 19.77 21.99 14.07
N LEU A 75 19.17 20.79 13.94
CA LEU A 75 17.94 20.60 13.16
C LEU A 75 16.78 21.33 13.84
N ASN A 76 15.89 21.90 13.03
CA ASN A 76 14.64 22.50 13.49
C ASN A 76 13.47 22.05 12.63
N THR A 77 12.24 22.22 13.14
CA THR A 77 11.02 21.77 12.50
C THR A 77 10.84 22.35 11.09
N SER A 78 11.11 23.63 10.88
CA SER A 78 10.93 24.27 9.56
C SER A 78 11.87 23.68 8.51
N THR A 79 13.14 23.47 8.85
CA THR A 79 14.11 22.85 7.95
C THR A 79 13.71 21.41 7.61
N LEU A 80 13.22 20.66 8.60
CA LEU A 80 12.77 19.29 8.40
C LEU A 80 11.47 19.20 7.59
N GLN A 81 10.56 20.16 7.74
CA GLN A 81 9.34 20.23 6.91
C GLN A 81 9.68 20.48 5.44
N ILE A 82 10.55 21.46 5.15
CA ILE A 82 11.02 21.73 3.78
C ILE A 82 11.71 20.49 3.20
N PHE A 83 12.55 19.82 4.00
CA PHE A 83 13.21 18.59 3.58
C PHE A 83 12.18 17.49 3.28
N ALA A 84 11.18 17.30 4.13
CA ALA A 84 10.13 16.31 3.92
C ALA A 84 9.32 16.60 2.64
N GLU A 85 8.93 17.85 2.42
CA GLU A 85 8.21 18.26 1.20
C GLU A 85 9.03 18.05 -0.08
N GLN A 86 10.34 18.18 0.00
CA GLN A 86 11.24 18.00 -1.15
C GLN A 86 11.48 16.53 -1.49
N TYR A 87 11.66 15.67 -0.49
CA TYR A 87 12.15 14.31 -0.68
C TYR A 87 11.13 13.21 -0.47
N PHE A 88 9.97 13.52 0.13
CA PHE A 88 8.89 12.55 0.32
C PHE A 88 7.66 12.94 -0.49
N ASP A 89 7.00 11.95 -1.05
CA ASP A 89 5.77 12.16 -1.79
C ASP A 89 4.54 12.08 -0.87
N THR A 90 3.39 12.39 -1.43
CA THR A 90 2.12 12.32 -0.70
C THR A 90 1.88 10.90 -0.16
N VAL A 91 1.44 10.82 1.08
CA VAL A 91 1.12 9.56 1.75
C VAL A 91 0.18 8.69 0.91
N GLY A 92 0.60 7.45 0.63
CA GLY A 92 -0.17 6.48 -0.14
C GLY A 92 -0.21 6.76 -1.65
N SER A 93 0.64 7.64 -2.20
CA SER A 93 0.74 7.92 -3.64
C SER A 93 1.24 6.72 -4.47
N ASP A 94 1.84 5.75 -3.82
CA ASP A 94 2.29 4.48 -4.39
C ASP A 94 1.14 3.48 -4.67
N LEU A 95 -0.07 3.75 -4.18
CA LEU A 95 -1.29 3.00 -4.45
C LEU A 95 -2.35 3.88 -5.10
N ILE A 96 -2.56 3.69 -6.39
CA ILE A 96 -3.55 4.46 -7.15
C ILE A 96 -4.92 3.77 -7.14
N PRO A 97 -6.04 4.52 -7.20
CA PRO A 97 -7.38 3.94 -7.26
C PRO A 97 -7.55 2.94 -8.40
N TRP A 98 -8.22 1.84 -8.12
CA TRP A 98 -8.59 0.83 -9.10
C TRP A 98 -10.02 0.36 -8.85
N THR A 99 -10.80 0.23 -9.91
CA THR A 99 -12.18 -0.24 -9.85
C THR A 99 -12.24 -1.72 -10.23
N PRO A 100 -12.76 -2.60 -9.35
CA PRO A 100 -12.97 -4.00 -9.66
C PRO A 100 -13.90 -4.20 -10.86
N THR A 101 -13.48 -5.00 -11.83
CA THR A 101 -14.24 -5.20 -13.09
C THR A 101 -15.45 -6.12 -12.94
N ASP A 102 -15.45 -6.97 -11.91
CA ASP A 102 -16.53 -7.89 -11.58
C ASP A 102 -17.53 -7.36 -10.54
N TRP A 103 -17.40 -6.09 -10.13
CA TRP A 103 -18.34 -5.45 -9.23
C TRP A 103 -19.72 -5.31 -9.87
N LYS A 104 -20.78 -5.57 -9.10
CA LYS A 104 -22.18 -5.39 -9.51
C LYS A 104 -22.95 -4.60 -8.45
N SER A 105 -23.84 -3.71 -8.89
CA SER A 105 -24.68 -2.90 -7.98
C SER A 105 -25.71 -3.73 -7.18
N ALA A 106 -26.02 -4.94 -7.66
CA ALA A 106 -26.89 -5.91 -7.00
C ALA A 106 -26.10 -7.20 -6.71
N PRO A 107 -25.38 -7.26 -5.59
CA PRO A 107 -24.62 -8.45 -5.22
C PRO A 107 -25.55 -9.63 -4.87
N PRO A 108 -25.12 -10.88 -5.07
CA PRO A 108 -25.89 -12.07 -4.75
C PRO A 108 -26.42 -12.10 -3.31
N LEU A 109 -25.70 -11.49 -2.38
CA LEU A 109 -26.08 -11.39 -0.97
C LEU A 109 -27.48 -10.75 -0.76
N LEU A 110 -27.93 -9.88 -1.67
CA LEU A 110 -29.27 -9.29 -1.62
C LEU A 110 -30.42 -10.32 -1.74
N ASN A 111 -30.12 -11.50 -2.28
CA ASN A 111 -31.09 -12.60 -2.40
C ASN A 111 -31.18 -13.48 -1.16
N HIS A 112 -30.32 -13.26 -0.16
CA HIS A 112 -30.39 -13.99 1.11
C HIS A 112 -31.74 -13.75 1.80
N SER A 113 -32.38 -14.79 2.29
CA SER A 113 -33.78 -14.76 2.77
C SER A 113 -34.04 -13.65 3.83
N VAL A 114 -33.11 -13.46 4.76
CA VAL A 114 -33.23 -12.42 5.81
C VAL A 114 -33.06 -11.02 5.22
N ILE A 115 -32.09 -10.85 4.31
CA ILE A 115 -31.77 -9.53 3.72
C ILE A 115 -32.87 -9.11 2.74
N SER A 116 -33.37 -10.03 1.92
CA SER A 116 -34.39 -9.76 0.91
C SER A 116 -35.74 -9.28 1.50
N GLN A 117 -36.02 -9.68 2.74
CA GLN A 117 -37.25 -9.32 3.45
C GLN A 117 -37.16 -8.08 4.34
N ASN A 118 -35.96 -7.45 4.42
CA ASN A 118 -35.74 -6.31 5.30
C ASN A 118 -35.05 -5.16 4.53
N ASP A 119 -35.79 -4.08 4.30
CA ASP A 119 -35.31 -2.93 3.52
C ASP A 119 -34.09 -2.24 4.15
N THR A 120 -34.02 -2.18 5.46
CA THR A 120 -32.87 -1.60 6.17
C THR A 120 -31.59 -2.42 5.90
N LEU A 121 -31.69 -3.75 6.03
CA LEU A 121 -30.59 -4.65 5.74
C LEU A 121 -30.19 -4.61 4.26
N ARG A 122 -31.17 -4.54 3.36
CA ARG A 122 -30.91 -4.40 1.91
C ARG A 122 -30.12 -3.13 1.60
N ASN A 123 -30.56 -2.00 2.16
CA ASN A 123 -29.90 -0.71 1.95
C ASN A 123 -28.49 -0.69 2.55
N PHE A 124 -28.33 -1.24 3.76
CA PHE A 124 -27.03 -1.42 4.39
C PHE A 124 -26.09 -2.30 3.54
N THR A 125 -26.55 -3.44 3.06
CA THR A 125 -25.80 -4.35 2.17
C THR A 125 -25.36 -3.63 0.89
N ARG A 126 -26.23 -2.84 0.27
CA ARG A 126 -25.86 -2.03 -0.92
C ARG A 126 -24.80 -1.00 -0.59
N SER A 127 -24.92 -0.32 0.54
CA SER A 127 -23.93 0.66 0.98
C SER A 127 -22.57 0.03 1.21
N LEU A 128 -22.51 -1.11 1.90
CA LEU A 128 -21.26 -1.87 2.09
C LEU A 128 -20.67 -2.33 0.74
N ASN A 129 -21.51 -2.85 -0.15
CA ASN A 129 -21.05 -3.31 -1.47
C ASN A 129 -20.42 -2.18 -2.32
N ARG A 130 -20.87 -0.94 -2.14
CA ARG A 130 -20.29 0.23 -2.83
C ARG A 130 -18.87 0.56 -2.36
N LEU A 131 -18.51 0.21 -1.12
CA LEU A 131 -17.17 0.45 -0.60
C LEU A 131 -16.09 -0.29 -1.39
N TRP A 132 -16.41 -1.41 -2.03
CA TRP A 132 -15.46 -2.11 -2.89
C TRP A 132 -14.92 -1.24 -4.03
N LEU A 133 -15.71 -0.29 -4.53
CA LEU A 133 -15.29 0.67 -5.56
C LEU A 133 -14.30 1.71 -5.01
N GLU A 134 -14.35 1.98 -3.72
CA GLU A 134 -13.51 2.97 -3.05
C GLU A 134 -12.22 2.36 -2.48
N LEU A 135 -12.23 1.05 -2.19
CA LEU A 135 -11.13 0.36 -1.53
C LEU A 135 -10.17 -0.34 -2.51
N GLY A 136 -10.55 -0.45 -3.78
CA GLY A 136 -9.70 -1.04 -4.80
C GLY A 136 -8.47 -0.17 -5.09
N ARG A 137 -7.28 -0.79 -5.12
CA ARG A 137 -6.00 -0.13 -5.37
C ARG A 137 -5.14 -0.96 -6.30
N LYS A 138 -4.28 -0.30 -7.04
CA LYS A 138 -3.19 -0.96 -7.76
C LYS A 138 -1.89 -0.21 -7.50
N PRO A 139 -0.74 -0.90 -7.45
CA PRO A 139 0.55 -0.23 -7.32
C PRO A 139 0.78 0.76 -8.45
N ALA A 140 1.30 1.93 -8.11
CA ALA A 140 1.80 2.88 -9.09
C ALA A 140 2.97 2.27 -9.88
N LEU A 141 3.21 2.76 -11.10
CA LEU A 141 4.31 2.25 -11.92
C LEU A 141 5.67 2.45 -11.24
N SER A 142 5.84 3.51 -10.48
CA SER A 142 7.04 3.83 -9.69
C SER A 142 7.44 2.70 -8.74
N VAL A 143 6.48 2.00 -8.11
CA VAL A 143 6.75 0.87 -7.20
C VAL A 143 7.51 -0.26 -7.90
N ARG A 144 7.24 -0.46 -9.19
CA ARG A 144 7.92 -1.48 -10.00
C ARG A 144 9.24 -1.01 -10.60
N LEU A 145 9.31 0.27 -10.97
CA LEU A 145 10.50 0.85 -11.60
C LEU A 145 11.56 1.25 -10.59
N HIS A 146 11.13 1.69 -9.39
CA HIS A 146 11.98 2.19 -8.32
C HIS A 146 11.58 1.59 -6.96
N PRO A 147 11.64 0.25 -6.81
CA PRO A 147 11.21 -0.42 -5.58
C PRO A 147 12.02 0.05 -4.35
N GLU A 148 13.24 0.55 -4.56
CA GLU A 148 14.11 1.12 -3.53
C GLU A 148 13.58 2.43 -2.90
N ARG A 149 12.56 3.05 -3.51
CA ARG A 149 11.94 4.30 -3.03
C ARG A 149 10.66 4.07 -2.22
N HIS A 150 10.21 2.82 -2.15
CA HIS A 150 8.92 2.44 -1.57
C HIS A 150 9.10 1.44 -0.42
N THR A 151 8.22 1.53 0.56
CA THR A 151 8.04 0.49 1.59
C THR A 151 7.03 -0.57 1.15
N LEU A 152 6.18 -0.22 0.16
CA LEU A 152 5.16 -1.10 -0.38
C LEU A 152 5.79 -2.26 -1.15
N LEU A 153 5.33 -3.48 -0.87
CA LEU A 153 5.68 -4.66 -1.67
C LEU A 153 5.02 -4.58 -3.04
N PRO A 154 5.79 -4.75 -4.14
CA PRO A 154 5.23 -4.71 -5.47
C PRO A 154 4.34 -5.94 -5.71
N THR A 155 3.02 -5.74 -5.74
CA THR A 155 2.07 -6.78 -6.16
C THR A 155 1.87 -6.74 -7.67
N LEU A 156 1.66 -7.90 -8.29
CA LEU A 156 1.39 -7.99 -9.72
C LEU A 156 -0.04 -7.57 -10.06
N ASN A 157 -0.97 -7.88 -9.17
CA ASN A 157 -2.39 -7.65 -9.32
C ASN A 157 -2.86 -6.50 -8.43
N PRO A 158 -3.99 -5.86 -8.79
CA PRO A 158 -4.67 -4.94 -7.89
C PRO A 158 -5.07 -5.62 -6.58
N ILE A 159 -5.19 -4.83 -5.52
CA ILE A 159 -5.59 -5.28 -4.19
C ILE A 159 -6.79 -4.50 -3.70
N VAL A 160 -7.46 -5.02 -2.70
CA VAL A 160 -8.47 -4.29 -1.93
C VAL A 160 -7.88 -4.01 -0.54
N VAL A 161 -7.81 -2.75 -0.16
CA VAL A 161 -7.25 -2.32 1.12
C VAL A 161 -8.32 -2.22 2.20
N PRO A 162 -7.98 -2.33 3.50
CA PRO A 162 -8.96 -2.17 4.59
C PRO A 162 -9.56 -0.76 4.65
N GLY A 163 -8.80 0.26 4.24
CA GLY A 163 -9.24 1.66 4.20
C GLY A 163 -8.73 2.52 5.35
N GLY A 164 -9.04 3.81 5.29
CA GLY A 164 -8.54 4.79 6.23
C GLY A 164 -7.01 4.89 6.18
N ARG A 165 -6.36 4.76 7.35
CA ARG A 165 -4.91 4.74 7.47
C ARG A 165 -4.25 3.44 7.01
N PHE A 166 -5.03 2.37 6.79
CA PHE A 166 -4.54 1.04 6.37
C PHE A 166 -4.60 0.96 4.85
N ARG A 167 -3.51 1.38 4.19
CA ARG A 167 -3.42 1.58 2.74
C ARG A 167 -2.72 0.46 1.99
N GLU A 168 -2.37 -0.62 2.68
CA GLU A 168 -1.65 -1.77 2.14
C GLU A 168 -2.46 -3.06 2.27
N SER A 169 -1.91 -4.16 1.76
CA SER A 169 -2.41 -5.50 2.05
C SER A 169 -1.93 -5.96 3.43
N TYR A 170 -2.86 -6.38 4.26
CA TYR A 170 -2.60 -6.98 5.59
C TYR A 170 -3.15 -8.39 5.61
N TYR A 171 -2.37 -9.34 6.13
CA TYR A 171 -2.74 -10.76 6.11
C TYR A 171 -4.09 -11.05 6.78
N TRP A 172 -4.32 -10.51 7.97
CA TRP A 172 -5.58 -10.68 8.69
C TRP A 172 -6.78 -10.08 7.96
N ASP A 173 -6.62 -8.85 7.49
CA ASP A 173 -7.67 -8.11 6.77
C ASP A 173 -7.99 -8.77 5.43
N SER A 174 -6.98 -9.24 4.71
CA SER A 174 -7.16 -9.94 3.42
C SER A 174 -8.07 -11.14 3.53
N TYR A 175 -8.00 -11.90 4.63
CA TYR A 175 -8.92 -13.03 4.85
C TYR A 175 -10.39 -12.58 4.87
N TRP A 176 -10.70 -11.50 5.58
CA TRP A 176 -12.07 -10.99 5.67
C TRP A 176 -12.52 -10.28 4.40
N ILE A 177 -11.62 -9.56 3.75
CA ILE A 177 -11.85 -8.91 2.45
C ILE A 177 -12.22 -9.97 1.41
N ILE A 178 -11.45 -11.05 1.29
CA ILE A 178 -11.71 -12.13 0.35
C ILE A 178 -13.10 -12.75 0.62
N LYS A 179 -13.45 -13.01 1.87
CA LYS A 179 -14.80 -13.51 2.22
C LYS A 179 -15.89 -12.53 1.81
N GLY A 180 -15.70 -11.23 2.07
CA GLY A 180 -16.64 -10.18 1.68
C GLY A 180 -16.81 -10.09 0.16
N LEU A 181 -15.73 -10.16 -0.60
CA LEU A 181 -15.74 -10.17 -2.07
C LEU A 181 -16.50 -11.38 -2.61
N LEU A 182 -16.26 -12.59 -2.06
CA LEU A 182 -16.97 -13.80 -2.46
C LEU A 182 -18.48 -13.70 -2.19
N TYR A 183 -18.91 -13.18 -1.04
CA TYR A 183 -20.31 -12.92 -0.74
C TYR A 183 -20.92 -11.86 -1.66
N SER A 184 -20.13 -10.93 -2.15
CA SER A 184 -20.53 -9.92 -3.14
C SER A 184 -20.53 -10.45 -4.58
N GLY A 185 -20.11 -11.72 -4.81
CA GLY A 185 -20.00 -12.35 -6.12
C GLY A 185 -18.81 -11.86 -6.94
N MET A 186 -17.82 -11.25 -6.29
CA MET A 186 -16.61 -10.69 -6.90
C MET A 186 -15.46 -11.71 -6.87
N THR A 187 -15.67 -12.84 -7.54
CA THR A 187 -14.72 -13.97 -7.52
C THR A 187 -13.42 -13.67 -8.27
N ALA A 188 -13.47 -12.91 -9.35
CA ALA A 188 -12.27 -12.53 -10.09
C ALA A 188 -11.37 -11.62 -9.23
N THR A 189 -11.97 -10.62 -8.57
CA THR A 189 -11.24 -9.73 -7.63
C THR A 189 -10.70 -10.50 -6.41
N ALA A 190 -11.42 -11.50 -5.92
CA ALA A 190 -10.97 -12.30 -4.77
C ALA A 190 -9.79 -13.22 -5.10
N ASN A 191 -9.62 -13.62 -6.37
CA ASN A 191 -8.54 -14.49 -6.83
C ASN A 191 -7.29 -13.73 -7.32
N GLY A 192 -7.41 -12.44 -7.54
CA GLY A 192 -6.34 -11.58 -8.05
C GLY A 192 -5.41 -11.10 -7.03
#